data_b257ac2fc6e8c3fc012d4b2e75a773be
#
_entry.id   b257ac2fc6e8c3fc012d4b2e75a773be
#
_cell.length_a   1.000
_cell.length_b   1.000
_cell.length_c   1.000
_cell.angle_alpha   90.00
_cell.angle_beta   90.00
_cell.angle_gamma   90.00
#
_symmetry.space_group_name_H-M   'P 1'
#
loop_
_entity.id
_entity.type
_entity.pdbx_description
1 polymer ?
#
loop_
_entity_poly.entity_id
_entity_poly.type
_entity_poly.pdbx_seq_one_letter_code
_entity_poly.pdbx_strand_id
1 'polypeptide(L)'
;MYNKPTNAEEMEEFERMTTGFDYVYEDTVGAGKTIYLKMPVVSANKRGVNDIGWQCDGDDVALYATMSRKPRETELWSEVKENYVVNKTVSALKFENKDTKPCNLCVRVRLN
;
A
#
# COMPACT_ATOMS: atom_id res chain seq x y z
N MET A 1 -18.80 -9.55 -10.98
CA MET A 1 -18.33 -8.50 -10.06
C MET A 1 -17.39 -9.12 -9.05
N TYR A 2 -16.24 -8.54 -8.91
CA TYR A 2 -15.26 -9.02 -7.94
C TYR A 2 -15.73 -8.64 -6.54
N ASN A 3 -16.11 -9.62 -5.77
CA ASN A 3 -16.39 -9.38 -4.37
C ASN A 3 -15.12 -9.56 -3.61
N LYS A 4 -14.59 -8.47 -3.10
CA LYS A 4 -13.45 -8.59 -2.22
C LYS A 4 -13.84 -9.43 -1.04
N PRO A 5 -13.09 -10.47 -0.77
CA PRO A 5 -13.36 -11.25 0.40
C PRO A 5 -13.05 -10.38 1.60
N THR A 6 -14.10 -9.97 2.24
CA THR A 6 -14.01 -9.37 3.56
C THR A 6 -14.25 -10.46 4.59
N ASN A 7 -13.80 -11.69 4.30
CA ASN A 7 -13.97 -12.73 5.29
C ASN A 7 -12.99 -12.50 6.43
N ALA A 8 -13.42 -12.85 7.61
CA ALA A 8 -12.64 -12.63 8.81
C ALA A 8 -11.28 -13.33 8.76
N GLU A 9 -11.18 -14.44 8.05
CA GLU A 9 -9.94 -15.19 7.93
C GLU A 9 -8.85 -14.43 7.20
N GLU A 10 -9.21 -13.76 6.10
CA GLU A 10 -8.24 -12.95 5.35
C GLU A 10 -7.82 -11.73 6.13
N MET A 11 -8.75 -11.10 6.84
CA MET A 11 -8.42 -9.98 7.70
C MET A 11 -7.47 -10.40 8.83
N GLU A 12 -7.71 -11.53 9.43
CA GLU A 12 -6.84 -12.08 10.47
C GLU A 12 -5.46 -12.42 9.91
N GLU A 13 -5.41 -12.99 8.71
CA GLU A 13 -4.15 -13.32 8.05
C GLU A 13 -3.32 -12.07 7.81
N PHE A 14 -3.96 -11.02 7.27
CA PHE A 14 -3.29 -9.74 7.03
C PHE A 14 -2.77 -9.15 8.34
N GLU A 15 -3.58 -9.18 9.39
CA GLU A 15 -3.17 -8.69 10.70
C GLU A 15 -1.95 -9.44 11.22
N ARG A 16 -1.94 -10.77 11.08
CA ARG A 16 -0.80 -11.58 11.52
C ARG A 16 0.47 -11.25 10.73
N MET A 17 0.35 -11.14 9.42
CA MET A 17 1.50 -10.86 8.55
C MET A 17 2.11 -9.49 8.82
N THR A 18 1.31 -8.56 9.31
CA THR A 18 1.74 -7.19 9.51
C THR A 18 1.88 -6.78 10.98
N THR A 19 1.83 -7.76 11.89
CA THR A 19 2.03 -7.50 13.31
C THR A 19 3.41 -6.92 13.56
N GLY A 20 3.45 -5.82 14.30
CA GLY A 20 4.70 -5.15 14.65
C GLY A 20 5.28 -4.28 13.55
N PHE A 21 4.57 -4.02 12.47
CA PHE A 21 5.02 -3.09 11.44
C PHE A 21 5.12 -1.69 12.03
N ASP A 22 6.12 -0.95 11.57
CA ASP A 22 6.48 0.35 12.16
C ASP A 22 5.49 1.44 11.87
N TYR A 23 4.84 1.41 10.71
CA TYR A 23 3.93 2.45 10.27
C TYR A 23 2.63 1.85 9.79
N VAL A 24 1.53 2.48 10.21
CA VAL A 24 0.18 2.15 9.75
C VAL A 24 -0.43 3.43 9.22
N TYR A 25 -0.82 3.41 7.96
CA TYR A 25 -1.53 4.51 7.32
C TYR A 25 -2.94 4.05 7.01
N GLU A 26 -3.92 4.78 7.51
CA GLU A 26 -5.33 4.49 7.24
C GLU A 26 -6.00 5.77 6.77
N ASP A 27 -6.75 5.66 5.67
CA ASP A 27 -7.47 6.82 5.14
C ASP A 27 -8.65 6.37 4.29
N THR A 28 -9.62 7.26 4.16
CA THR A 28 -10.73 7.10 3.23
C THR A 28 -10.37 7.84 1.96
N VAL A 29 -10.35 7.13 0.85
CA VAL A 29 -9.99 7.68 -0.46
C VAL A 29 -11.26 7.83 -1.29
N GLY A 30 -11.53 9.06 -1.74
CA GLY A 30 -12.72 9.37 -2.52
C GLY A 30 -12.75 8.64 -3.86
N ALA A 31 -13.95 8.52 -4.41
CA ALA A 31 -14.18 7.90 -5.71
C ALA A 31 -13.34 8.60 -6.79
N GLY A 32 -12.65 7.82 -7.59
CA GLY A 32 -11.83 8.33 -8.70
C GLY A 32 -10.56 9.06 -8.26
N LYS A 33 -10.21 9.04 -6.98
CA LYS A 33 -9.05 9.77 -6.47
C LYS A 33 -7.80 8.92 -6.48
N THR A 34 -6.67 9.61 -6.69
CA THR A 34 -5.34 9.03 -6.58
C THR A 34 -4.60 9.75 -5.47
N ILE A 35 -3.96 9.01 -4.58
CA ILE A 35 -3.14 9.59 -3.53
C ILE A 35 -1.72 9.05 -3.59
N TYR A 36 -0.78 9.83 -3.08
CA TYR A 36 0.64 9.46 -3.04
C TYR A 36 1.11 9.47 -1.60
N LEU A 37 1.86 8.44 -1.23
CA LEU A 37 2.42 8.27 0.10
C LEU A 37 3.93 8.21 0.00
N LYS A 38 4.61 9.15 0.62
CA LYS A 38 6.06 9.10 0.72
C LYS A 38 6.45 8.10 1.80
N MET A 39 7.46 7.30 1.51
CA MET A 39 8.02 6.44 2.54
C MET A 39 8.73 7.29 3.57
N PRO A 40 8.67 6.91 4.85
CA PRO A 40 9.38 7.62 5.90
C PRO A 40 10.88 7.65 5.61
N VAL A 41 11.52 8.78 5.93
CA VAL A 41 12.97 8.88 5.83
C VAL A 41 13.58 8.05 6.94
N VAL A 42 14.37 7.06 6.56
CA VAL A 42 15.04 6.20 7.52
C VAL A 42 16.48 6.63 7.68
N SER A 43 17.07 6.26 8.80
CA SER A 43 18.45 6.58 9.09
C SER A 43 19.38 6.07 7.99
N ALA A 44 20.51 6.74 7.85
CA ALA A 44 21.40 6.60 6.70
C ALA A 44 21.91 5.19 6.41
N ASN A 45 21.87 4.30 7.38
CA ASN A 45 22.33 2.93 7.20
C ASN A 45 21.25 1.99 6.67
N LYS A 46 20.05 2.49 6.45
CA LYS A 46 18.96 1.68 5.90
C LYS A 46 19.05 1.66 4.38
N ARG A 47 18.77 0.51 3.80
CA ARG A 47 18.87 0.31 2.35
C ARG A 47 17.65 0.77 1.58
N GLY A 48 16.66 1.34 2.26
CA GLY A 48 15.41 1.72 1.63
C GLY A 48 14.52 0.52 1.26
N VAL A 49 14.86 -0.65 1.76
CA VAL A 49 14.06 -1.86 1.56
C VAL A 49 13.05 -1.94 2.67
N ASN A 50 11.79 -2.07 2.29
CA ASN A 50 10.68 -2.08 3.23
C ASN A 50 9.79 -3.29 2.99
N ASP A 51 9.20 -3.79 4.07
CA ASP A 51 8.11 -4.74 3.97
C ASP A 51 6.81 -3.96 3.91
N ILE A 52 6.01 -4.21 2.90
CA ILE A 52 4.79 -3.45 2.64
C ILE A 52 3.63 -4.41 2.50
N GLY A 53 2.57 -4.15 3.26
CA GLY A 53 1.30 -4.82 3.11
C GLY A 53 0.20 -3.79 3.00
N TRP A 54 -0.84 -4.08 2.23
CA TRP A 54 -1.98 -3.18 2.14
C TRP A 54 -3.27 -3.94 1.94
N GLN A 55 -4.33 -3.30 2.34
CA GLN A 55 -5.68 -3.83 2.25
C GLN A 55 -6.65 -2.68 2.03
N CYS A 56 -7.69 -2.92 1.24
CA CYS A 56 -8.71 -1.92 0.97
C CYS A 56 -10.06 -2.61 0.77
N ASP A 57 -11.13 -1.95 1.16
CA ASP A 57 -12.48 -2.48 0.99
C ASP A 57 -13.10 -2.14 -0.37
N GLY A 58 -12.41 -1.37 -1.21
CA GLY A 58 -12.88 -1.04 -2.55
C GLY A 58 -12.71 -2.20 -3.53
N ASP A 59 -13.52 -2.23 -4.57
CA ASP A 59 -13.49 -3.28 -5.59
C ASP A 59 -12.50 -3.00 -6.72
N ASP A 60 -12.41 -1.76 -7.16
CA ASP A 60 -11.54 -1.38 -8.29
C ASP A 60 -10.46 -0.43 -7.80
N VAL A 61 -9.46 -1.00 -7.15
CA VAL A 61 -8.37 -0.26 -6.51
C VAL A 61 -7.03 -0.89 -6.86
N ALA A 62 -5.98 -0.08 -6.81
CA ALA A 62 -4.63 -0.57 -7.04
C ALA A 62 -3.62 0.26 -6.27
N LEU A 63 -2.58 -0.40 -5.79
CA LEU A 63 -1.45 0.25 -5.14
C LEU A 63 -0.19 -0.03 -5.94
N TYR A 64 0.61 1.01 -6.15
CA TYR A 64 1.85 0.95 -6.89
C TYR A 64 3.00 1.48 -6.05
N ALA A 65 4.17 0.93 -6.29
CA ALA A 65 5.40 1.35 -5.61
C ALA A 65 6.44 1.82 -6.62
N THR A 66 7.25 2.77 -6.22
CA THR A 66 8.37 3.23 -7.03
C THR A 66 9.63 3.36 -6.20
N MET A 67 10.77 3.09 -6.83
CA MET A 67 12.10 3.36 -6.26
C MET A 67 12.58 4.77 -6.63
N SER A 68 11.88 5.43 -7.53
CA SER A 68 12.31 6.72 -8.04
C SER A 68 12.29 7.80 -6.95
N ARG A 69 13.33 8.61 -6.91
CA ARG A 69 13.35 9.79 -6.05
C ARG A 69 12.46 10.90 -6.61
N LYS A 70 12.01 10.74 -7.86
CA LYS A 70 11.10 11.66 -8.53
C LYS A 70 9.79 10.94 -8.80
N PRO A 71 8.83 10.97 -7.87
CA PRO A 71 7.61 10.16 -7.98
C PRO A 71 6.73 10.43 -9.20
N ARG A 72 7.02 11.47 -9.97
CA ARG A 72 6.27 11.79 -11.19
C ARG A 72 6.66 10.95 -12.38
N GLU A 73 7.73 10.17 -12.28
CA GLU A 73 8.14 9.29 -13.38
C GLU A 73 7.28 8.03 -13.32
N THR A 74 6.09 8.12 -13.91
CA THR A 74 5.05 7.11 -13.78
C THR A 74 5.43 5.77 -14.39
N GLU A 75 6.34 5.77 -15.35
CA GLU A 75 6.82 4.55 -15.98
C GLU A 75 7.58 3.63 -15.02
N LEU A 76 7.99 4.16 -13.87
CA LEU A 76 8.73 3.40 -12.86
C LEU A 76 7.84 2.82 -11.78
N TRP A 77 6.53 2.99 -11.88
CA TRP A 77 5.59 2.45 -10.92
C TRP A 77 5.33 0.97 -11.18
N SER A 78 5.39 0.16 -10.14
CA SER A 78 5.06 -1.26 -10.21
C SER A 78 3.98 -1.63 -9.22
N GLU A 79 3.04 -2.47 -9.64
CA GLU A 79 1.90 -2.83 -8.81
C GLU A 79 2.31 -3.68 -7.62
N VAL A 80 1.68 -3.43 -6.47
CA VAL A 80 1.84 -4.21 -5.25
C VAL A 80 0.56 -4.98 -5.02
N LYS A 81 0.68 -6.29 -4.91
CA LYS A 81 -0.48 -7.15 -4.75
C LYS A 81 -1.10 -6.98 -3.36
N GLU A 82 -2.42 -6.84 -3.35
CA GLU A 82 -3.19 -6.67 -2.11
C GLU A 82 -3.16 -7.93 -1.25
N ASN A 83 -3.22 -7.74 0.07
CA ASN A 83 -3.29 -8.81 1.07
C ASN A 83 -2.03 -9.67 1.15
N TYR A 84 -0.92 -9.20 0.59
CA TYR A 84 0.39 -9.86 0.71
C TYR A 84 1.40 -8.87 1.25
N VAL A 85 2.40 -9.39 1.93
CA VAL A 85 3.55 -8.59 2.34
C VAL A 85 4.63 -8.78 1.30
N VAL A 86 5.07 -7.69 0.71
CA VAL A 86 6.16 -7.70 -0.27
C VAL A 86 7.35 -6.94 0.30
N ASN A 87 8.54 -7.40 -0.03
CA ASN A 87 9.78 -6.75 0.35
C ASN A 87 10.33 -6.03 -0.87
N LYS A 88 10.34 -4.70 -0.82
CA LYS A 88 10.73 -3.88 -1.97
C LYS A 88 11.53 -2.67 -1.53
N THR A 89 12.46 -2.25 -2.39
CA THR A 89 13.07 -0.94 -2.26
C THR A 89 12.06 0.09 -2.77
N VAL A 90 11.55 0.92 -1.87
CA VAL A 90 10.45 1.84 -2.18
C VAL A 90 10.73 3.22 -1.61
N SER A 91 10.55 4.23 -2.45
CA SER A 91 10.61 5.64 -2.02
C SER A 91 9.22 6.24 -1.85
N ALA A 92 8.24 5.76 -2.61
CA ALA A 92 6.87 6.26 -2.55
C ALA A 92 5.88 5.22 -3.02
N LEU A 93 4.64 5.37 -2.57
CA LEU A 93 3.50 4.56 -3.01
C LEU A 93 2.48 5.46 -3.68
N LYS A 94 1.75 4.89 -4.63
CA LYS A 94 0.63 5.54 -5.30
C LYS A 94 -0.58 4.63 -5.19
N PHE A 95 -1.66 5.14 -4.64
CA PHE A 95 -2.91 4.40 -4.53
C PHE A 95 -3.97 5.04 -5.43
N GLU A 96 -4.62 4.21 -6.25
CA GLU A 96 -5.69 4.65 -7.14
C GLU A 96 -7.00 3.98 -6.75
N ASN A 97 -8.00 4.80 -6.44
CA ASN A 97 -9.36 4.33 -6.30
C ASN A 97 -10.10 4.62 -7.62
N LYS A 98 -10.25 3.61 -8.46
CA LYS A 98 -10.93 3.73 -9.76
C LYS A 98 -12.42 3.46 -9.66
N ASP A 99 -12.90 3.18 -8.46
CA ASP A 99 -14.31 2.87 -8.23
C ASP A 99 -15.14 4.15 -8.20
N THR A 100 -16.45 3.97 -8.28
CA THR A 100 -17.43 5.05 -8.16
C THR A 100 -17.81 5.33 -6.71
N LYS A 101 -17.22 4.62 -5.76
CA LYS A 101 -17.46 4.76 -4.33
C LYS A 101 -16.17 5.07 -3.60
N PRO A 102 -16.24 5.80 -2.48
CA PRO A 102 -15.09 5.92 -1.59
C PRO A 102 -14.68 4.55 -1.04
N CYS A 103 -13.43 4.42 -0.68
CA CYS A 103 -12.93 3.20 -0.08
C CYS A 103 -12.03 3.51 1.11
N ASN A 104 -11.89 2.53 2.00
CA ASN A 104 -11.01 2.64 3.16
C ASN A 104 -9.73 1.87 2.88
N LEU A 105 -8.62 2.58 2.93
CA LEU A 105 -7.30 2.02 2.64
C LEU A 105 -6.53 1.85 3.94
N CYS A 106 -5.85 0.72 4.08
CA CYS A 106 -4.89 0.47 5.14
C CYS A 106 -3.57 0.03 4.51
N VAL A 107 -2.50 0.76 4.80
CA VAL A 107 -1.15 0.43 4.35
C VAL A 107 -0.27 0.27 5.58
N ARG A 108 0.48 -0.81 5.64
CA ARG A 108 1.39 -1.08 6.75
C ARG A 108 2.79 -1.30 6.21
N VAL A 109 3.76 -0.68 6.86
CA VAL A 109 5.16 -0.69 6.41
C VAL A 109 6.07 -1.04 7.57
N ARG A 110 6.99 -1.97 7.33
CA ARG A 110 8.08 -2.24 8.24
C ARG A 110 9.38 -1.80 7.58
N LEU A 111 10.15 -0.99 8.28
CA LEU A 111 11.44 -0.51 7.82
C LEU A 111 12.51 -1.53 8.16
N ASN A 112 13.29 -1.87 7.18
CA ASN A 112 14.38 -2.83 7.36
C ASN A 112 15.74 -2.15 7.36
#